data_dc26939e79382fc938afcbbd96d2373f
#
_entry.id   dc26939e79382fc938afcbbd96d2373f
#
_cell.length_a   1.000
_cell.length_b   1.000
_cell.length_c   1.000
_cell.angle_alpha   90.00
_cell.angle_beta   90.00
_cell.angle_gamma   90.00
#
_symmetry.space_group_name_H-M   'P 1'
#
loop_
_entity.id
_entity.type
_entity.pdbx_description
1 polymer ?
#
loop_
_entity_poly.entity_id
_entity_poly.type
_entity_poly.pdbx_seq_one_letter_code
_entity_poly.pdbx_strand_id
1 'polypeptide(L)'
;MRTLRAIPHLDHLYLTGGDGHSGHRRPDLMLEWTGRFAREARKIHPDLGIWVSNQGCDPEQNNWFFDYLQREQPDWVTGVVYGAWTRILAGEQRARTPERYPIRRYPDIGHCVRAQYPVPGWDRALARTLGREPFAPRPRGQARIHNLFDEYCDGFVTYSDGVGDDVNKVVWTALGWDPDRNVDDILLDYARFFFGWDIAEQVRDGLYLFEDNFEGSLAENSHVEKAFALWTSLERDADDALLANWRFQECLLRAYYDHYTRLRLLKANDIEERACAALRTAERVGVEAAIEQARTILAESDQDEQTAPLKARIRELGAQLFESIGAQLDVATYQARNPERGAVLEFLDTPLNNKLWLEKELDAILAGTYTASMPEHPAPGDVRLQRLARVANWEDAGPGGYYDDLGCAWKQPHLVKPKPLWDDLAGVTTPREDHTLDNGEPNRLSWLDLSEALYQTPLVLRYDGLDPDAIYRVRVTYLGRYKATVRLVADDAYEIHGAYGHTLDGVRYTIDRDSAAVVETAEDGPAPEITPLEFPVPRAATRDGVLELRWDRVTGRGTQIAEVWLLKVSD
;
A
#
# COMPACT_ATOMS: atom_id res chain seq x y z
N MET A 1 26.57 -16.53 -24.12
CA MET A 1 26.82 -17.43 -25.28
C MET A 1 26.94 -18.91 -24.88
N ARG A 2 27.67 -19.29 -23.81
CA ARG A 2 27.76 -20.71 -23.36
C ARG A 2 26.36 -21.26 -23.00
N THR A 3 25.58 -20.52 -22.24
CA THR A 3 24.20 -20.88 -21.85
C THR A 3 23.30 -21.07 -23.08
N LEU A 4 23.32 -20.14 -24.03
CA LEU A 4 22.52 -20.24 -25.25
C LEU A 4 22.80 -21.50 -26.05
N ARG A 5 24.08 -21.94 -26.14
CA ARG A 5 24.46 -23.18 -26.82
C ARG A 5 23.96 -24.45 -26.11
N ALA A 6 23.70 -24.37 -24.82
CA ALA A 6 23.17 -25.48 -24.03
C ALA A 6 21.64 -25.62 -24.13
N ILE A 7 20.96 -24.59 -24.64
CA ILE A 7 19.50 -24.58 -24.81
C ILE A 7 19.21 -25.06 -26.24
N PRO A 8 18.53 -26.20 -26.46
CA PRO A 8 18.32 -26.75 -27.78
C PRO A 8 17.37 -25.92 -28.65
N HIS A 9 16.41 -25.23 -28.05
CA HIS A 9 15.44 -24.39 -28.73
C HIS A 9 15.08 -23.17 -27.89
N LEU A 10 15.13 -21.96 -28.46
CA LEU A 10 14.84 -20.70 -27.80
C LEU A 10 14.19 -19.74 -28.79
N ASP A 11 12.89 -19.46 -28.60
CA ASP A 11 12.11 -18.60 -29.47
C ASP A 11 12.29 -17.13 -29.14
N HIS A 12 12.26 -16.78 -27.84
CA HIS A 12 12.29 -15.40 -27.41
C HIS A 12 13.18 -15.18 -26.18
N LEU A 13 13.81 -14.01 -26.11
CA LEU A 13 14.55 -13.54 -24.96
C LEU A 13 14.10 -12.12 -24.61
N TYR A 14 13.70 -11.94 -23.37
CA TYR A 14 13.39 -10.65 -22.80
C TYR A 14 14.55 -10.12 -21.97
N LEU A 15 14.94 -8.88 -22.26
CA LEU A 15 16.00 -8.17 -21.54
C LEU A 15 15.35 -7.00 -20.79
N THR A 16 15.14 -7.17 -19.50
CA THR A 16 14.35 -6.28 -18.63
C THR A 16 14.90 -4.86 -18.48
N GLY A 17 16.20 -4.67 -18.72
CA GLY A 17 16.87 -3.39 -18.44
C GLY A 17 17.15 -3.12 -16.94
N GLY A 18 16.74 -4.02 -16.05
CA GLY A 18 16.99 -3.97 -14.59
C GLY A 18 15.87 -3.35 -13.76
N ASP A 19 15.95 -3.46 -12.43
CA ASP A 19 15.02 -2.89 -11.49
C ASP A 19 15.15 -1.37 -11.36
N GLY A 20 14.05 -0.68 -11.08
CA GLY A 20 13.86 0.76 -11.22
C GLY A 20 14.69 1.71 -10.33
N HIS A 21 15.66 1.23 -9.57
CA HIS A 21 16.29 2.01 -8.50
C HIS A 21 17.55 2.78 -8.88
N SER A 22 18.13 2.58 -10.07
CA SER A 22 19.31 3.34 -10.48
C SER A 22 18.91 4.58 -11.28
N GLY A 23 18.98 5.76 -10.67
CA GLY A 23 18.77 7.07 -11.33
C GLY A 23 19.76 7.40 -12.45
N HIS A 24 20.52 6.42 -12.95
CA HIS A 24 21.56 6.57 -13.97
C HIS A 24 21.42 5.57 -15.10
N ARG A 25 20.18 5.30 -15.55
CA ARG A 25 19.99 4.42 -16.70
C ARG A 25 20.52 5.09 -17.96
N ARG A 26 21.13 4.25 -18.77
CA ARG A 26 21.71 4.63 -20.06
C ARG A 26 21.02 3.79 -21.14
N PRO A 27 19.80 4.18 -21.58
CA PRO A 27 19.08 3.43 -22.61
C PRO A 27 19.86 3.29 -23.90
N ASP A 28 20.70 4.28 -24.24
CA ASP A 28 21.63 4.24 -25.36
C ASP A 28 22.62 3.08 -25.28
N LEU A 29 23.33 2.93 -24.15
CA LEU A 29 24.27 1.84 -23.94
C LEU A 29 23.57 0.48 -23.83
N MET A 30 22.39 0.46 -23.20
CA MET A 30 21.59 -0.76 -23.07
C MET A 30 21.19 -1.30 -24.45
N LEU A 31 20.63 -0.45 -25.32
CA LEU A 31 20.21 -0.86 -26.65
C LEU A 31 21.39 -1.18 -27.57
N GLU A 32 22.51 -0.45 -27.47
CA GLU A 32 23.75 -0.79 -28.19
C GLU A 32 24.25 -2.17 -27.78
N TRP A 33 24.37 -2.44 -26.48
CA TRP A 33 24.80 -3.74 -25.96
C TRP A 33 23.84 -4.85 -26.39
N THR A 34 22.51 -4.62 -26.24
CA THR A 34 21.48 -5.58 -26.63
C THR A 34 21.54 -5.90 -28.13
N GLY A 35 21.76 -4.90 -28.98
CA GLY A 35 21.93 -5.12 -30.42
C GLY A 35 23.17 -5.92 -30.77
N ARG A 36 24.29 -5.72 -30.05
CA ARG A 36 25.49 -6.57 -30.20
C ARG A 36 25.22 -8.00 -29.73
N PHE A 37 24.56 -8.14 -28.57
CA PHE A 37 24.18 -9.44 -28.04
C PHE A 37 23.22 -10.18 -28.99
N ALA A 38 22.21 -9.53 -29.54
CA ALA A 38 21.23 -10.08 -30.47
C ALA A 38 21.93 -10.69 -31.71
N ARG A 39 22.88 -9.95 -32.30
CA ARG A 39 23.65 -10.44 -33.45
C ARG A 39 24.45 -11.71 -33.14
N GLU A 40 25.07 -11.78 -31.95
CA GLU A 40 25.81 -12.98 -31.54
C GLU A 40 24.90 -14.13 -31.15
N ALA A 41 23.76 -13.86 -30.50
CA ALA A 41 22.78 -14.85 -30.10
C ALA A 41 22.13 -15.52 -31.32
N ARG A 42 21.78 -14.74 -32.36
CA ARG A 42 21.20 -15.25 -33.61
C ARG A 42 22.15 -16.10 -34.45
N LYS A 43 23.46 -16.09 -34.19
CA LYS A 43 24.37 -17.09 -34.77
C LYS A 43 24.16 -18.51 -34.22
N ILE A 44 23.50 -18.61 -33.03
CA ILE A 44 23.20 -19.89 -32.37
C ILE A 44 21.72 -20.25 -32.60
N HIS A 45 20.82 -19.27 -32.42
CA HIS A 45 19.38 -19.38 -32.62
C HIS A 45 18.95 -18.33 -33.66
N PRO A 46 18.91 -18.66 -34.95
CA PRO A 46 18.70 -17.69 -36.04
C PRO A 46 17.40 -16.90 -35.94
N ASP A 47 16.35 -17.54 -35.47
CA ASP A 47 15.00 -16.96 -35.35
C ASP A 47 14.71 -16.34 -33.98
N LEU A 48 15.74 -16.19 -33.12
CA LEU A 48 15.58 -15.67 -31.77
C LEU A 48 14.98 -14.26 -31.76
N GLY A 49 13.79 -14.12 -31.18
CA GLY A 49 13.15 -12.85 -30.90
C GLY A 49 13.77 -12.14 -29.68
N ILE A 50 14.10 -10.87 -29.83
CA ILE A 50 14.68 -10.06 -28.75
C ILE A 50 13.69 -8.96 -28.37
N TRP A 51 13.31 -8.96 -27.09
CA TRP A 51 12.36 -8.00 -26.51
C TRP A 51 13.12 -7.04 -25.59
N VAL A 52 12.85 -5.74 -25.76
CA VAL A 52 13.47 -4.65 -24.99
C VAL A 52 12.42 -3.92 -24.15
N SER A 53 12.84 -3.18 -23.14
CA SER A 53 11.94 -2.44 -22.25
C SER A 53 12.53 -1.08 -21.89
N ASN A 54 11.65 -0.10 -21.73
CA ASN A 54 11.92 1.21 -21.12
C ASN A 54 11.60 1.22 -19.62
N GLN A 55 11.47 0.05 -19.00
CA GLN A 55 11.20 -0.07 -17.56
C GLN A 55 12.19 0.73 -16.74
N GLY A 56 11.67 1.57 -15.82
CA GLY A 56 12.48 2.41 -14.94
C GLY A 56 13.12 3.64 -15.59
N CYS A 57 12.89 3.92 -16.87
CA CYS A 57 13.33 5.14 -17.53
C CYS A 57 12.60 6.36 -16.97
N ASP A 58 13.32 7.46 -16.79
CA ASP A 58 12.76 8.77 -16.54
C ASP A 58 12.17 9.41 -17.85
N PRO A 59 11.56 10.58 -17.80
CA PRO A 59 10.95 11.19 -18.98
C PRO A 59 11.94 11.46 -20.14
N GLU A 60 13.17 11.90 -19.85
CA GLU A 60 14.20 12.16 -20.86
C GLU A 60 14.68 10.85 -21.49
N GLN A 61 14.93 9.85 -20.68
CA GLN A 61 15.32 8.51 -21.12
C GLN A 61 14.23 7.82 -21.94
N ASN A 62 12.94 8.01 -21.58
CA ASN A 62 11.80 7.55 -22.38
C ASN A 62 11.78 8.24 -23.74
N ASN A 63 11.98 9.55 -23.80
CA ASN A 63 12.03 10.29 -25.05
C ASN A 63 13.13 9.74 -25.96
N TRP A 64 14.34 9.57 -25.42
CA TRP A 64 15.45 8.98 -26.17
C TRP A 64 15.14 7.57 -26.68
N PHE A 65 14.54 6.71 -25.84
CA PHE A 65 14.20 5.33 -26.19
C PHE A 65 13.23 5.25 -27.37
N PHE A 66 12.14 6.03 -27.33
CA PHE A 66 11.14 6.02 -28.40
C PHE A 66 11.66 6.70 -29.67
N ASP A 67 12.40 7.80 -29.56
CA ASP A 67 13.04 8.47 -30.71
C ASP A 67 14.02 7.53 -31.43
N TYR A 68 14.77 6.73 -30.67
CA TYR A 68 15.65 5.71 -31.25
C TYR A 68 14.83 4.64 -32.01
N LEU A 69 13.77 4.09 -31.41
CA LEU A 69 12.94 3.09 -32.09
C LEU A 69 12.25 3.64 -33.32
N GLN A 70 11.78 4.90 -33.29
CA GLN A 70 11.14 5.54 -34.44
C GLN A 70 12.14 5.79 -35.59
N ARG A 71 13.31 6.29 -35.28
CA ARG A 71 14.32 6.70 -36.26
C ARG A 71 15.06 5.51 -36.85
N GLU A 72 15.56 4.62 -36.01
CA GLU A 72 16.46 3.55 -36.44
C GLU A 72 15.70 2.27 -36.84
N GLN A 73 14.52 2.05 -36.29
CA GLN A 73 13.70 0.84 -36.51
C GLN A 73 14.51 -0.46 -36.59
N PRO A 74 15.34 -0.78 -35.60
CA PRO A 74 16.33 -1.85 -35.68
C PRO A 74 15.69 -3.23 -35.87
N ASP A 75 16.14 -3.98 -36.88
CA ASP A 75 15.62 -5.31 -37.22
C ASP A 75 15.89 -6.38 -36.15
N TRP A 76 16.83 -6.12 -35.25
CA TRP A 76 17.13 -7.04 -34.16
C TRP A 76 16.10 -6.95 -33.01
N VAL A 77 15.33 -5.87 -32.89
CA VAL A 77 14.23 -5.74 -31.94
C VAL A 77 13.01 -6.46 -32.50
N THR A 78 12.48 -7.41 -31.76
CA THR A 78 11.24 -8.12 -32.10
C THR A 78 10.01 -7.40 -31.55
N GLY A 79 10.12 -6.86 -30.33
CA GLY A 79 9.03 -6.13 -29.68
C GLY A 79 9.49 -5.41 -28.42
N VAL A 80 8.54 -4.71 -27.81
CA VAL A 80 8.75 -3.91 -26.60
C VAL A 80 7.95 -4.53 -25.44
N VAL A 81 8.53 -4.53 -24.24
CA VAL A 81 7.86 -4.99 -23.03
C VAL A 81 7.46 -3.79 -22.17
N TYR A 82 6.19 -3.69 -21.87
CA TYR A 82 5.64 -2.76 -20.90
C TYR A 82 5.74 -3.39 -19.49
N GLY A 83 6.77 -3.00 -18.75
CA GLY A 83 7.11 -3.59 -17.46
C GLY A 83 6.44 -2.90 -16.26
N ALA A 84 6.54 -3.53 -15.10
CA ALA A 84 5.95 -3.05 -13.85
C ALA A 84 6.43 -1.66 -13.40
N TRP A 85 7.66 -1.30 -13.77
CA TRP A 85 8.26 0.00 -13.46
C TRP A 85 8.31 0.96 -14.66
N THR A 86 7.53 0.71 -15.69
CA THR A 86 7.32 1.66 -16.79
C THR A 86 6.52 2.86 -16.28
N ARG A 87 7.07 4.07 -16.43
CA ARG A 87 6.55 5.31 -15.81
C ARG A 87 5.72 6.17 -16.77
N ILE A 88 5.07 5.54 -17.74
CA ILE A 88 4.11 6.13 -18.65
C ILE A 88 2.90 5.23 -18.77
N LEU A 89 1.78 5.77 -19.21
CA LEU A 89 0.55 5.01 -19.40
C LEU A 89 0.67 4.01 -20.56
N ALA A 90 -0.07 2.90 -20.50
CA ALA A 90 -0.04 1.87 -21.54
C ALA A 90 -0.45 2.43 -22.92
N GLY A 91 -1.48 3.29 -22.98
CA GLY A 91 -1.87 3.98 -24.21
C GLY A 91 -0.78 4.90 -24.76
N GLU A 92 -0.03 5.61 -23.90
CA GLU A 92 1.14 6.41 -24.32
C GLU A 92 2.26 5.49 -24.83
N GLN A 93 2.53 4.38 -24.14
CA GLN A 93 3.48 3.37 -24.59
C GLN A 93 3.15 2.89 -26.00
N ARG A 94 1.88 2.54 -26.27
CA ARG A 94 1.44 2.08 -27.58
C ARG A 94 1.57 3.18 -28.64
N ALA A 95 1.13 4.38 -28.34
CA ALA A 95 1.18 5.51 -29.28
C ALA A 95 2.62 5.89 -29.69
N ARG A 96 3.59 5.72 -28.79
CA ARG A 96 5.00 6.05 -29.02
C ARG A 96 5.82 4.90 -29.62
N THR A 97 5.38 3.67 -29.47
CA THR A 97 6.06 2.50 -30.05
C THR A 97 5.68 2.36 -31.52
N PRO A 98 6.63 2.24 -32.47
CA PRO A 98 6.31 1.98 -33.88
C PRO A 98 5.40 0.75 -34.05
N GLU A 99 4.42 0.80 -34.95
CA GLU A 99 3.43 -0.28 -35.17
C GLU A 99 4.06 -1.65 -35.46
N ARG A 100 5.22 -1.66 -36.13
CA ARG A 100 5.94 -2.91 -36.42
C ARG A 100 6.38 -3.68 -35.17
N TYR A 101 6.47 -3.04 -34.00
CA TYR A 101 6.85 -3.68 -32.75
C TYR A 101 5.62 -3.99 -31.90
N PRO A 102 5.27 -5.27 -31.75
CA PRO A 102 4.26 -5.68 -30.78
C PRO A 102 4.70 -5.31 -29.36
N ILE A 103 3.73 -5.10 -28.48
CA ILE A 103 3.98 -4.84 -27.06
C ILE A 103 3.53 -6.05 -26.25
N ARG A 104 4.41 -6.59 -25.43
CA ARG A 104 4.07 -7.54 -24.37
C ARG A 104 4.05 -6.84 -23.03
N ARG A 105 3.08 -7.19 -22.24
CA ARG A 105 2.98 -6.71 -20.87
C ARG A 105 3.80 -7.59 -19.94
N TYR A 106 4.40 -6.99 -18.91
CA TYR A 106 5.09 -7.66 -17.81
C TYR A 106 4.46 -7.21 -16.49
N PRO A 107 3.25 -7.71 -16.15
CA PRO A 107 2.55 -7.33 -14.93
C PRO A 107 3.20 -7.99 -13.71
N ASP A 108 3.23 -7.22 -12.62
CA ASP A 108 3.54 -7.71 -11.29
C ASP A 108 2.23 -7.99 -10.57
N ILE A 109 1.86 -9.25 -10.43
CA ILE A 109 0.58 -9.68 -9.85
C ILE A 109 0.70 -10.16 -8.40
N GLY A 110 1.91 -10.31 -7.88
CA GLY A 110 2.17 -10.87 -6.56
C GLY A 110 2.19 -9.86 -5.43
N HIS A 111 2.62 -8.65 -5.71
CA HIS A 111 2.79 -7.64 -4.68
C HIS A 111 1.48 -6.88 -4.43
N CYS A 112 0.75 -7.21 -3.38
CA CYS A 112 -0.54 -6.55 -3.10
C CYS A 112 -0.41 -5.21 -2.38
N VAL A 113 0.68 -4.95 -1.65
CA VAL A 113 0.81 -3.72 -0.83
C VAL A 113 1.55 -2.61 -1.56
N ARG A 114 2.66 -2.93 -2.23
CA ARG A 114 3.62 -1.93 -2.71
C ARG A 114 3.96 -2.02 -4.18
N ALA A 115 3.16 -2.69 -4.97
CA ALA A 115 3.49 -2.86 -6.37
C ALA A 115 2.41 -2.33 -7.30
N GLN A 116 2.45 -2.79 -8.52
CA GLN A 116 1.72 -2.24 -9.64
C GLN A 116 0.20 -2.28 -9.46
N TYR A 117 -0.31 -3.30 -8.75
CA TYR A 117 -1.76 -3.53 -8.60
C TYR A 117 -2.16 -3.73 -7.13
N PRO A 118 -1.94 -2.74 -6.26
CA PRO A 118 -2.33 -2.85 -4.86
C PRO A 118 -3.85 -3.02 -4.73
N VAL A 119 -4.28 -3.59 -3.61
CA VAL A 119 -5.71 -3.63 -3.28
C VAL A 119 -6.20 -2.20 -3.04
N PRO A 120 -7.20 -1.70 -3.77
CA PRO A 120 -7.68 -0.35 -3.57
C PRO A 120 -8.53 -0.26 -2.29
N GLY A 121 -8.19 0.66 -1.41
CA GLY A 121 -9.03 1.03 -0.27
C GLY A 121 -9.28 -0.06 0.78
N TRP A 122 -8.36 -1.02 0.95
CA TRP A 122 -8.47 -2.07 1.95
C TRP A 122 -8.20 -1.59 3.38
N ASP A 123 -8.55 -2.43 4.37
CA ASP A 123 -8.36 -2.10 5.78
C ASP A 123 -6.88 -2.05 6.17
N ARG A 124 -6.51 -1.04 6.96
CA ARG A 124 -5.20 -0.88 7.57
C ARG A 124 -4.75 -2.14 8.31
N ALA A 125 -5.65 -2.81 9.02
CA ALA A 125 -5.32 -4.02 9.77
C ALA A 125 -4.84 -5.14 8.83
N LEU A 126 -5.48 -5.33 7.67
CA LEU A 126 -5.02 -6.28 6.66
C LEU A 126 -3.72 -5.82 5.98
N ALA A 127 -3.61 -4.53 5.65
CA ALA A 127 -2.41 -3.97 5.06
C ALA A 127 -1.17 -4.18 5.95
N ARG A 128 -1.34 -4.06 7.28
CA ARG A 128 -0.27 -4.24 8.28
C ARG A 128 0.05 -5.70 8.60
N THR A 129 -0.85 -6.63 8.34
CA THR A 129 -0.70 -8.03 8.77
C THR A 129 -0.47 -9.03 7.64
N LEU A 130 -0.64 -8.63 6.38
CA LEU A 130 -0.45 -9.53 5.25
C LEU A 130 0.91 -9.43 4.58
N GLY A 131 1.66 -8.37 4.83
CA GLY A 131 2.91 -8.12 4.12
C GLY A 131 2.70 -7.83 2.63
N ARG A 132 3.75 -7.98 1.84
CA ARG A 132 3.75 -7.64 0.41
C ARG A 132 3.27 -8.77 -0.51
N GLU A 133 3.55 -10.01 -0.15
CA GLU A 133 3.38 -11.19 -1.01
C GLU A 133 2.58 -12.32 -0.31
N PRO A 134 1.40 -12.02 0.28
CA PRO A 134 0.59 -13.04 0.93
C PRO A 134 -0.20 -13.87 -0.08
N PHE A 135 -0.82 -14.97 0.35
CA PHE A 135 -1.91 -15.59 -0.40
C PHE A 135 -3.10 -14.63 -0.47
N ALA A 136 -3.31 -14.04 -1.64
CA ALA A 136 -4.29 -13.00 -1.87
C ALA A 136 -5.05 -13.21 -3.19
N PRO A 137 -5.97 -14.17 -3.26
CA PRO A 137 -6.81 -14.37 -4.43
C PRO A 137 -7.72 -13.16 -4.66
N ARG A 138 -7.63 -12.57 -5.86
CA ARG A 138 -8.41 -11.40 -6.29
C ARG A 138 -8.93 -11.63 -7.71
N PRO A 139 -9.76 -12.65 -7.95
CA PRO A 139 -10.11 -13.07 -9.29
C PRO A 139 -10.81 -11.98 -10.11
N ARG A 140 -11.75 -11.21 -9.53
CA ARG A 140 -12.46 -10.11 -10.23
C ARG A 140 -11.53 -8.93 -10.51
N GLY A 141 -10.74 -8.52 -9.50
CA GLY A 141 -9.78 -7.43 -9.64
C GLY A 141 -8.70 -7.74 -10.66
N GLN A 142 -8.15 -8.94 -10.64
CA GLN A 142 -7.13 -9.39 -11.60
C GLN A 142 -7.67 -9.51 -13.01
N ALA A 143 -8.90 -9.99 -13.18
CA ALA A 143 -9.57 -10.05 -14.49
C ALA A 143 -9.79 -8.63 -15.06
N ARG A 144 -10.28 -7.71 -14.23
CA ARG A 144 -10.43 -6.31 -14.62
C ARG A 144 -9.11 -5.68 -15.05
N ILE A 145 -8.04 -5.91 -14.29
CA ILE A 145 -6.70 -5.39 -14.60
C ILE A 145 -6.17 -6.01 -15.90
N HIS A 146 -6.38 -7.31 -16.12
CA HIS A 146 -6.00 -7.96 -17.37
C HIS A 146 -6.67 -7.26 -18.55
N ASN A 147 -7.99 -7.18 -18.55
CA ASN A 147 -8.77 -6.69 -19.69
C ASN A 147 -8.62 -5.18 -19.94
N LEU A 148 -8.35 -4.38 -18.88
CA LEU A 148 -8.08 -2.96 -19.01
C LEU A 148 -6.88 -2.64 -19.92
N PHE A 149 -5.89 -3.52 -19.95
CA PHE A 149 -4.66 -3.30 -20.71
C PHE A 149 -4.53 -4.16 -21.98
N ASP A 150 -5.48 -5.07 -22.21
CA ASP A 150 -5.43 -6.02 -23.33
C ASP A 150 -5.39 -5.30 -24.67
N GLU A 151 -6.14 -4.21 -24.83
CA GLU A 151 -6.17 -3.41 -26.07
C GLU A 151 -4.80 -2.81 -26.49
N TYR A 152 -3.84 -2.72 -25.57
CA TYR A 152 -2.52 -2.15 -25.82
C TYR A 152 -1.42 -3.17 -26.04
N CYS A 153 -1.68 -4.45 -25.82
CA CYS A 153 -0.66 -5.49 -25.73
C CYS A 153 -1.03 -6.76 -26.50
N ASP A 154 -0.02 -7.38 -27.12
CA ASP A 154 -0.14 -8.64 -27.87
C ASP A 154 0.13 -9.88 -27.00
N GLY A 155 0.01 -9.75 -25.68
CA GLY A 155 0.26 -10.81 -24.71
C GLY A 155 1.06 -10.33 -23.50
N PHE A 156 1.42 -11.27 -22.62
CA PHE A 156 2.10 -10.92 -21.37
C PHE A 156 3.07 -12.01 -20.90
N VAL A 157 3.92 -11.61 -19.94
CA VAL A 157 4.74 -12.48 -19.09
C VAL A 157 4.57 -11.96 -17.66
N THR A 158 3.93 -12.71 -16.78
CA THR A 158 3.69 -12.25 -15.40
C THR A 158 4.93 -12.39 -14.52
N TYR A 159 5.09 -11.45 -13.59
CA TYR A 159 5.93 -11.62 -12.41
C TYR A 159 5.08 -12.08 -11.23
N SER A 160 5.54 -13.10 -10.54
CA SER A 160 4.92 -13.65 -9.35
C SER A 160 6.01 -14.15 -8.39
N ASP A 161 5.85 -13.92 -7.10
CA ASP A 161 6.81 -14.33 -6.06
C ASP A 161 6.53 -15.71 -5.47
N GLY A 162 5.58 -16.47 -5.99
CA GLY A 162 5.40 -17.83 -5.54
C GLY A 162 3.97 -18.37 -5.56
N VAL A 163 3.67 -19.20 -4.56
CA VAL A 163 2.40 -19.95 -4.47
C VAL A 163 1.21 -19.06 -4.06
N GLY A 164 1.47 -17.98 -3.33
CA GLY A 164 0.43 -17.04 -2.91
C GLY A 164 -0.39 -16.42 -4.06
N ASP A 165 0.13 -16.44 -5.28
CA ASP A 165 -0.53 -15.95 -6.50
C ASP A 165 -1.20 -17.04 -7.34
N ASP A 166 -1.31 -18.25 -6.86
CA ASP A 166 -1.73 -19.40 -7.66
C ASP A 166 -3.06 -19.17 -8.38
N VAL A 167 -4.08 -18.69 -7.66
CA VAL A 167 -5.39 -18.33 -8.24
C VAL A 167 -5.27 -17.20 -9.26
N ASN A 168 -4.55 -16.15 -8.92
CA ASN A 168 -4.37 -14.97 -9.78
C ASN A 168 -3.66 -15.35 -11.10
N LYS A 169 -2.66 -16.23 -11.05
CA LYS A 169 -1.98 -16.77 -12.25
C LYS A 169 -2.93 -17.51 -13.17
N VAL A 170 -3.83 -18.34 -12.61
CA VAL A 170 -4.80 -19.07 -13.41
C VAL A 170 -5.79 -18.13 -14.10
N VAL A 171 -6.27 -17.10 -13.39
CA VAL A 171 -7.13 -16.06 -13.99
C VAL A 171 -6.40 -15.36 -15.15
N TRP A 172 -5.17 -14.88 -14.93
CA TRP A 172 -4.38 -14.23 -15.97
C TRP A 172 -4.12 -15.13 -17.17
N THR A 173 -3.76 -16.39 -16.94
CA THR A 173 -3.45 -17.35 -18.01
C THR A 173 -4.68 -17.67 -18.84
N ALA A 174 -5.83 -17.87 -18.21
CA ALA A 174 -7.09 -18.15 -18.89
C ALA A 174 -7.55 -16.97 -19.75
N LEU A 175 -7.48 -15.74 -19.20
CA LEU A 175 -7.85 -14.52 -19.92
C LEU A 175 -6.85 -14.16 -21.02
N GLY A 176 -5.57 -14.50 -20.85
CA GLY A 176 -4.57 -14.33 -21.91
C GLY A 176 -4.79 -15.24 -23.11
N TRP A 177 -5.52 -16.34 -22.93
CA TRP A 177 -5.97 -17.22 -24.02
C TRP A 177 -7.30 -16.75 -24.62
N ASP A 178 -8.25 -16.35 -23.76
CA ASP A 178 -9.56 -15.86 -24.14
C ASP A 178 -9.99 -14.75 -23.16
N PRO A 179 -9.85 -13.45 -23.55
CA PRO A 179 -10.14 -12.33 -22.65
C PRO A 179 -11.63 -12.19 -22.30
N ASP A 180 -12.52 -12.81 -23.07
CA ASP A 180 -13.96 -12.81 -22.83
C ASP A 180 -14.42 -13.97 -21.93
N ARG A 181 -13.51 -14.83 -21.49
CA ARG A 181 -13.85 -15.97 -20.65
C ARG A 181 -14.41 -15.53 -19.30
N ASN A 182 -15.52 -16.16 -18.88
CA ASN A 182 -16.16 -15.86 -17.60
C ASN A 182 -15.26 -16.30 -16.43
N VAL A 183 -15.07 -15.40 -15.45
CA VAL A 183 -14.25 -15.66 -14.26
C VAL A 183 -14.81 -16.79 -13.41
N ASP A 184 -16.15 -16.94 -13.30
CA ASP A 184 -16.78 -18.06 -12.59
C ASP A 184 -16.36 -19.41 -13.19
N ASP A 185 -16.35 -19.53 -14.52
CA ASP A 185 -15.95 -20.75 -15.21
C ASP A 185 -14.45 -21.05 -14.99
N ILE A 186 -13.61 -20.00 -14.97
CA ILE A 186 -12.17 -20.13 -14.66
C ILE A 186 -11.99 -20.70 -13.26
N LEU A 187 -12.68 -20.14 -12.27
CA LEU A 187 -12.57 -20.60 -10.88
C LEU A 187 -13.18 -21.98 -10.66
N LEU A 188 -14.29 -22.30 -11.34
CA LEU A 188 -14.85 -23.66 -11.29
C LEU A 188 -13.89 -24.70 -11.88
N ASP A 189 -13.24 -24.40 -12.99
CA ASP A 189 -12.24 -25.31 -13.57
C ASP A 189 -11.02 -25.47 -12.66
N TYR A 190 -10.54 -24.36 -12.05
CA TYR A 190 -9.51 -24.41 -11.02
C TYR A 190 -9.93 -25.29 -9.83
N ALA A 191 -11.13 -25.07 -9.32
CA ALA A 191 -11.64 -25.79 -8.16
C ALA A 191 -11.82 -27.28 -8.45
N ARG A 192 -12.41 -27.63 -9.60
CA ARG A 192 -12.58 -29.04 -10.05
C ARG A 192 -11.25 -29.76 -10.19
N PHE A 193 -10.25 -29.08 -10.76
CA PHE A 193 -8.95 -29.68 -11.02
C PHE A 193 -8.13 -29.91 -9.73
N PHE A 194 -8.16 -28.96 -8.81
CA PHE A 194 -7.30 -28.99 -7.63
C PHE A 194 -7.97 -29.47 -6.34
N PHE A 195 -9.31 -29.38 -6.23
CA PHE A 195 -10.05 -29.72 -5.00
C PHE A 195 -11.10 -30.82 -5.23
N GLY A 196 -11.47 -31.11 -6.47
CA GLY A 196 -12.48 -32.10 -6.82
C GLY A 196 -13.84 -31.50 -7.17
N TRP A 197 -14.67 -32.31 -7.82
CA TRP A 197 -15.96 -31.88 -8.36
C TRP A 197 -17.01 -31.60 -7.28
N ASP A 198 -16.98 -32.35 -6.18
CA ASP A 198 -18.02 -32.32 -5.15
C ASP A 198 -18.08 -31.01 -4.37
N ILE A 199 -16.94 -30.31 -4.24
CA ILE A 199 -16.82 -29.06 -3.48
C ILE A 199 -16.45 -27.85 -4.36
N ALA A 200 -16.41 -28.01 -5.68
CA ALA A 200 -15.91 -26.99 -6.59
C ALA A 200 -16.66 -25.66 -6.49
N GLU A 201 -17.98 -25.69 -6.31
CA GLU A 201 -18.78 -24.46 -6.15
C GLU A 201 -18.48 -23.75 -4.84
N GLN A 202 -18.34 -24.50 -3.73
CA GLN A 202 -18.00 -23.92 -2.45
C GLN A 202 -16.57 -23.31 -2.46
N VAL A 203 -15.63 -23.97 -3.13
CA VAL A 203 -14.26 -23.43 -3.30
C VAL A 203 -14.28 -22.13 -4.11
N ARG A 204 -15.00 -22.09 -5.26
CA ARG A 204 -15.20 -20.86 -6.04
C ARG A 204 -15.75 -19.73 -5.17
N ASP A 205 -16.82 -19.99 -4.43
CA ASP A 205 -17.47 -19.01 -3.56
C ASP A 205 -16.53 -18.55 -2.44
N GLY A 206 -15.76 -19.48 -1.86
CA GLY A 206 -14.74 -19.18 -0.84
C GLY A 206 -13.60 -18.32 -1.36
N LEU A 207 -13.19 -18.49 -2.62
CA LEU A 207 -12.16 -17.65 -3.25
C LEU A 207 -12.69 -16.22 -3.49
N TYR A 208 -13.94 -16.06 -3.88
CA TYR A 208 -14.56 -14.73 -3.95
C TYR A 208 -14.68 -14.05 -2.59
N LEU A 209 -15.04 -14.80 -1.55
CA LEU A 209 -15.10 -14.23 -0.19
C LEU A 209 -13.74 -13.70 0.29
N PHE A 210 -12.61 -14.30 -0.12
CA PHE A 210 -11.30 -13.74 0.20
C PHE A 210 -11.04 -12.40 -0.49
N GLU A 211 -11.53 -12.19 -1.70
CA GLU A 211 -11.50 -10.87 -2.35
C GLU A 211 -12.42 -9.88 -1.64
N ASP A 212 -13.63 -10.31 -1.27
CA ASP A 212 -14.62 -9.50 -0.55
C ASP A 212 -14.14 -9.10 0.86
N ASN A 213 -13.23 -9.87 1.48
CA ASN A 213 -12.59 -9.53 2.77
C ASN A 213 -11.78 -8.23 2.71
N PHE A 214 -11.36 -7.80 1.52
CA PHE A 214 -10.65 -6.54 1.33
C PHE A 214 -11.58 -5.32 1.20
N GLU A 215 -12.90 -5.49 1.17
CA GLU A 215 -13.83 -4.40 0.97
C GLU A 215 -14.19 -3.68 2.27
N GLY A 216 -13.80 -2.42 2.39
CA GLY A 216 -14.18 -1.52 3.48
C GLY A 216 -13.52 -1.86 4.83
N SER A 217 -14.18 -1.40 5.91
CA SER A 217 -13.69 -1.64 7.27
C SER A 217 -13.74 -3.11 7.65
N LEU A 218 -12.62 -3.68 8.05
CA LEU A 218 -12.52 -5.06 8.51
C LEU A 218 -13.40 -5.31 9.75
N ALA A 219 -13.56 -4.30 10.61
CA ALA A 219 -14.42 -4.40 11.79
C ALA A 219 -15.89 -4.61 11.42
N GLU A 220 -16.35 -4.04 10.30
CA GLU A 220 -17.75 -4.12 9.84
C GLU A 220 -17.96 -5.17 8.74
N ASN A 221 -16.88 -5.71 8.17
CA ASN A 221 -16.94 -6.65 7.05
C ASN A 221 -17.40 -8.04 7.47
N SER A 222 -18.65 -8.38 7.14
CA SER A 222 -19.24 -9.70 7.43
C SER A 222 -18.77 -10.82 6.51
N HIS A 223 -18.05 -10.52 5.42
CA HIS A 223 -17.53 -11.54 4.52
C HIS A 223 -16.46 -12.39 5.19
N VAL A 224 -15.73 -11.82 6.15
CA VAL A 224 -14.71 -12.53 6.93
C VAL A 224 -15.32 -13.72 7.72
N GLU A 225 -16.47 -13.50 8.38
CA GLU A 225 -17.17 -14.58 9.07
C GLU A 225 -17.72 -15.63 8.10
N LYS A 226 -18.25 -15.19 6.94
CA LYS A 226 -18.75 -16.11 5.92
C LYS A 226 -17.63 -16.95 5.35
N ALA A 227 -16.47 -16.35 5.04
CA ALA A 227 -15.29 -17.06 4.59
C ALA A 227 -14.82 -18.08 5.63
N PHE A 228 -14.68 -17.65 6.89
CA PHE A 228 -14.28 -18.53 8.00
C PHE A 228 -15.25 -19.69 8.18
N ALA A 229 -16.57 -19.43 8.21
CA ALA A 229 -17.58 -20.47 8.37
C ALA A 229 -17.58 -21.48 7.20
N LEU A 230 -17.41 -20.99 5.97
CA LEU A 230 -17.36 -21.85 4.78
C LEU A 230 -16.14 -22.76 4.81
N TRP A 231 -14.94 -22.20 4.96
CA TRP A 231 -13.69 -22.96 4.92
C TRP A 231 -13.55 -23.93 6.10
N THR A 232 -13.99 -23.56 7.30
CA THR A 232 -14.01 -24.47 8.46
C THR A 232 -15.07 -25.58 8.33
N SER A 233 -16.17 -25.34 7.59
CA SER A 233 -17.09 -26.42 7.26
C SER A 233 -16.46 -27.41 6.28
N LEU A 234 -15.81 -26.92 5.23
CA LEU A 234 -15.07 -27.76 4.29
C LEU A 234 -13.96 -28.56 4.97
N GLU A 235 -13.23 -27.94 5.91
CA GLU A 235 -12.18 -28.60 6.71
C GLU A 235 -12.73 -29.76 7.52
N ARG A 236 -13.88 -29.60 8.19
CA ARG A 236 -14.52 -30.63 9.00
C ARG A 236 -14.98 -31.83 8.17
N ASP A 237 -15.41 -31.59 6.94
CA ASP A 237 -15.96 -32.59 6.04
C ASP A 237 -14.88 -33.20 5.09
N ALA A 238 -13.64 -32.68 5.15
CA ALA A 238 -12.53 -33.07 4.28
C ALA A 238 -11.98 -34.45 4.63
N ASP A 239 -11.60 -35.20 3.62
CA ASP A 239 -10.80 -36.42 3.75
C ASP A 239 -9.29 -36.11 3.89
N ASP A 240 -8.50 -37.14 4.19
CA ASP A 240 -7.05 -37.00 4.39
C ASP A 240 -6.33 -36.46 3.14
N ALA A 241 -6.83 -36.75 1.94
CA ALA A 241 -6.23 -36.29 0.70
C ALA A 241 -6.45 -34.78 0.50
N LEU A 242 -7.64 -34.27 0.81
CA LEU A 242 -7.96 -32.86 0.75
C LEU A 242 -7.22 -32.09 1.86
N LEU A 243 -7.16 -32.61 3.08
CA LEU A 243 -6.38 -32.02 4.19
C LEU A 243 -4.88 -31.93 3.88
N ALA A 244 -4.33 -32.88 3.11
CA ALA A 244 -2.94 -32.86 2.66
C ALA A 244 -2.70 -31.95 1.43
N ASN A 245 -3.74 -31.42 0.80
CA ASN A 245 -3.64 -30.54 -0.35
C ASN A 245 -3.16 -29.13 0.10
N TRP A 246 -1.98 -28.72 -0.34
CA TRP A 246 -1.40 -27.45 0.06
C TRP A 246 -2.25 -26.22 -0.34
N ARG A 247 -3.00 -26.28 -1.44
CA ARG A 247 -3.93 -25.21 -1.84
C ARG A 247 -5.09 -25.08 -0.86
N PHE A 248 -5.58 -26.22 -0.35
CA PHE A 248 -6.60 -26.24 0.68
C PHE A 248 -6.06 -25.70 2.01
N GLN A 249 -4.83 -26.06 2.35
CA GLN A 249 -4.15 -25.54 3.54
C GLN A 249 -3.91 -24.02 3.46
N GLU A 250 -3.58 -23.47 2.28
CA GLU A 250 -3.47 -22.01 2.09
C GLU A 250 -4.82 -21.30 2.26
N CYS A 251 -5.88 -21.86 1.70
CA CYS A 251 -7.23 -21.33 1.89
C CYS A 251 -7.66 -21.37 3.37
N LEU A 252 -7.39 -22.46 4.06
CA LEU A 252 -7.64 -22.54 5.52
C LEU A 252 -6.80 -21.53 6.27
N LEU A 253 -5.50 -21.44 5.99
CA LEU A 253 -4.61 -20.46 6.62
C LEU A 253 -5.19 -19.05 6.47
N ARG A 254 -5.61 -18.67 5.28
CA ARG A 254 -6.18 -17.34 5.00
C ARG A 254 -7.49 -17.11 5.74
N ALA A 255 -8.39 -18.09 5.76
CA ALA A 255 -9.67 -17.98 6.45
C ALA A 255 -9.50 -17.79 7.97
N TYR A 256 -8.64 -18.61 8.59
CA TYR A 256 -8.29 -18.47 10.01
C TYR A 256 -7.58 -17.16 10.31
N TYR A 257 -6.68 -16.74 9.43
CA TYR A 257 -5.88 -15.52 9.60
C TYR A 257 -6.73 -14.24 9.55
N ASP A 258 -7.60 -14.11 8.56
CA ASP A 258 -8.48 -12.93 8.41
C ASP A 258 -9.46 -12.84 9.59
N HIS A 259 -10.04 -13.97 10.01
CA HIS A 259 -10.93 -14.01 11.17
C HIS A 259 -10.20 -13.67 12.47
N TYR A 260 -9.00 -14.22 12.68
CA TYR A 260 -8.13 -13.89 13.81
C TYR A 260 -7.79 -12.39 13.85
N THR A 261 -7.37 -11.82 12.73
CA THR A 261 -7.03 -10.41 12.60
C THR A 261 -8.24 -9.52 12.94
N ARG A 262 -9.42 -9.87 12.43
CA ARG A 262 -10.66 -9.13 12.72
C ARG A 262 -11.04 -9.17 14.19
N LEU A 263 -10.98 -10.32 14.86
CA LEU A 263 -11.29 -10.41 16.30
C LEU A 263 -10.32 -9.57 17.14
N ARG A 264 -9.03 -9.59 16.79
CA ARG A 264 -8.03 -8.73 17.43
C ARG A 264 -8.33 -7.25 17.22
N LEU A 265 -8.70 -6.86 15.99
CA LEU A 265 -9.04 -5.47 15.67
C LEU A 265 -10.26 -4.99 16.47
N LEU A 266 -11.31 -5.79 16.56
CA LEU A 266 -12.50 -5.46 17.36
C LEU A 266 -12.16 -5.22 18.83
N LYS A 267 -11.35 -6.12 19.42
CA LYS A 267 -10.87 -5.98 20.80
C LYS A 267 -9.96 -4.75 20.95
N ALA A 268 -9.06 -4.53 20.02
CA ALA A 268 -8.13 -3.40 20.04
C ALA A 268 -8.87 -2.04 19.98
N ASN A 269 -9.89 -1.94 19.13
CA ASN A 269 -10.73 -0.75 19.01
C ASN A 269 -11.52 -0.47 20.30
N ASP A 270 -12.15 -1.49 20.90
CA ASP A 270 -12.87 -1.36 22.18
C ASP A 270 -11.95 -0.86 23.30
N ILE A 271 -10.78 -1.45 23.43
CA ILE A 271 -9.80 -1.07 24.45
C ILE A 271 -9.34 0.38 24.26
N GLU A 272 -9.00 0.79 23.05
CA GLU A 272 -8.56 2.16 22.77
C GLU A 272 -9.67 3.18 23.06
N GLU A 273 -10.90 2.93 22.62
CA GLU A 273 -12.03 3.83 22.87
C GLU A 273 -12.30 4.00 24.38
N ARG A 274 -12.31 2.90 25.15
CA ARG A 274 -12.48 2.93 26.60
C ARG A 274 -11.34 3.63 27.31
N ALA A 275 -10.10 3.45 26.88
CA ALA A 275 -8.93 4.13 27.41
C ALA A 275 -9.01 5.65 27.15
N CYS A 276 -9.34 6.06 25.92
CA CYS A 276 -9.55 7.47 25.57
C CYS A 276 -10.73 8.07 26.35
N ALA A 277 -11.81 7.32 26.56
CA ALA A 277 -12.94 7.76 27.39
C ALA A 277 -12.52 8.01 28.85
N ALA A 278 -11.66 7.17 29.42
CA ALA A 278 -11.09 7.40 30.75
C ALA A 278 -10.23 8.68 30.80
N LEU A 279 -9.38 8.91 29.79
CA LEU A 279 -8.56 10.13 29.69
C LEU A 279 -9.41 11.41 29.62
N ARG A 280 -10.55 11.38 28.92
CA ARG A 280 -11.49 12.51 28.82
C ARG A 280 -12.09 12.91 30.17
N THR A 281 -12.02 12.06 31.21
CA THR A 281 -12.50 12.41 32.56
C THR A 281 -11.51 13.23 33.39
N ALA A 282 -10.33 13.54 32.88
CA ALA A 282 -9.22 14.14 33.63
C ALA A 282 -9.55 15.47 34.30
N GLU A 283 -10.40 16.32 33.71
CA GLU A 283 -10.87 17.56 34.36
C GLU A 283 -11.61 17.27 35.69
N ARG A 284 -12.28 16.15 35.79
CA ARG A 284 -13.10 15.78 36.94
C ARG A 284 -12.31 14.97 37.98
N VAL A 285 -11.46 14.04 37.55
CA VAL A 285 -10.78 13.08 38.44
C VAL A 285 -9.31 13.40 38.69
N GLY A 286 -8.72 14.33 37.94
CA GLY A 286 -7.30 14.65 37.92
C GLY A 286 -6.53 13.86 36.88
N VAL A 287 -5.41 14.42 36.40
CA VAL A 287 -4.58 13.87 35.31
C VAL A 287 -4.04 12.49 35.67
N GLU A 288 -3.46 12.34 36.87
CA GLU A 288 -2.85 11.09 37.32
C GLU A 288 -3.86 9.95 37.42
N ALA A 289 -5.05 10.21 37.99
CA ALA A 289 -6.09 9.20 38.14
C ALA A 289 -6.68 8.77 36.78
N ALA A 290 -6.86 9.71 35.85
CA ALA A 290 -7.33 9.41 34.51
C ALA A 290 -6.30 8.54 33.74
N ILE A 291 -5.02 8.84 33.85
CA ILE A 291 -3.94 8.07 33.23
C ILE A 291 -3.87 6.65 33.82
N GLU A 292 -3.95 6.49 35.14
CA GLU A 292 -3.92 5.18 35.78
C GLU A 292 -5.10 4.31 35.33
N GLN A 293 -6.29 4.90 35.25
CA GLN A 293 -7.47 4.19 34.73
C GLN A 293 -7.29 3.76 33.25
N ALA A 294 -6.78 4.64 32.42
CA ALA A 294 -6.54 4.35 31.01
C ALA A 294 -5.50 3.22 30.85
N ARG A 295 -4.40 3.24 31.62
CA ARG A 295 -3.38 2.18 31.61
C ARG A 295 -3.93 0.83 32.03
N THR A 296 -4.80 0.80 33.05
CA THR A 296 -5.48 -0.43 33.47
C THR A 296 -6.29 -1.03 32.31
N ILE A 297 -7.00 -0.20 31.55
CA ILE A 297 -7.76 -0.65 30.38
C ILE A 297 -6.82 -1.10 29.26
N LEU A 298 -5.77 -0.33 28.96
CA LEU A 298 -4.80 -0.69 27.90
C LEU A 298 -4.10 -2.02 28.17
N ALA A 299 -3.87 -2.39 29.44
CA ALA A 299 -3.27 -3.67 29.82
C ALA A 299 -4.17 -4.89 29.51
N GLU A 300 -5.48 -4.71 29.28
CA GLU A 300 -6.37 -5.80 28.86
C GLU A 300 -5.99 -6.38 27.50
N SER A 301 -5.24 -5.63 26.68
CA SER A 301 -4.78 -6.09 25.37
C SER A 301 -3.78 -7.25 25.45
N ASP A 302 -3.12 -7.42 26.60
CA ASP A 302 -2.12 -8.47 26.79
C ASP A 302 -2.77 -9.85 27.10
N GLN A 303 -4.11 -9.89 27.25
CA GLN A 303 -4.89 -11.11 27.48
C GLN A 303 -5.42 -11.63 26.13
N ASP A 304 -5.05 -12.83 25.72
CA ASP A 304 -5.38 -13.39 24.40
C ASP A 304 -6.12 -14.73 24.46
N GLU A 305 -6.97 -14.95 25.47
CA GLU A 305 -7.66 -16.24 25.66
C GLU A 305 -8.60 -16.58 24.49
N GLN A 306 -9.30 -15.58 23.92
CA GLN A 306 -10.28 -15.80 22.88
C GLN A 306 -9.65 -16.16 21.53
N THR A 307 -8.53 -15.55 21.18
CA THR A 307 -7.88 -15.70 19.87
C THR A 307 -6.74 -16.72 19.89
N ALA A 308 -6.27 -17.14 21.06
CA ALA A 308 -5.20 -18.11 21.20
C ALA A 308 -5.42 -19.44 20.44
N PRO A 309 -6.61 -20.07 20.41
CA PRO A 309 -6.84 -21.27 19.62
C PRO A 309 -6.70 -21.05 18.11
N LEU A 310 -7.17 -19.90 17.61
CA LEU A 310 -7.04 -19.53 16.20
C LEU A 310 -5.57 -19.33 15.84
N LYS A 311 -4.81 -18.61 16.67
CA LYS A 311 -3.37 -18.40 16.50
C LYS A 311 -2.60 -19.73 16.48
N ALA A 312 -2.96 -20.68 17.33
CA ALA A 312 -2.38 -22.01 17.34
C ALA A 312 -2.66 -22.75 16.03
N ARG A 313 -3.91 -22.72 15.51
CA ARG A 313 -4.28 -23.35 14.24
C ARG A 313 -3.57 -22.73 13.06
N ILE A 314 -3.44 -21.40 13.02
CA ILE A 314 -2.67 -20.67 12.00
C ILE A 314 -1.21 -21.14 11.96
N ARG A 315 -0.56 -21.29 13.13
CA ARG A 315 0.82 -21.80 13.22
C ARG A 315 0.94 -23.25 12.79
N GLU A 316 -0.04 -24.09 13.11
CA GLU A 316 -0.10 -25.48 12.66
C GLU A 316 -0.23 -25.57 11.13
N LEU A 317 -1.12 -24.80 10.52
CA LEU A 317 -1.25 -24.72 9.06
C LEU A 317 0.03 -24.21 8.40
N GLY A 318 0.71 -23.25 9.02
CA GLY A 318 2.04 -22.79 8.58
C GLY A 318 3.08 -23.91 8.59
N ALA A 319 3.09 -24.76 9.62
CA ALA A 319 3.98 -25.92 9.69
C ALA A 319 3.65 -26.97 8.61
N GLN A 320 2.36 -27.23 8.37
CA GLN A 320 1.90 -28.15 7.31
C GLN A 320 2.31 -27.65 5.91
N LEU A 321 2.17 -26.35 5.64
CA LEU A 321 2.59 -25.73 4.38
C LEU A 321 4.11 -25.78 4.20
N PHE A 322 4.89 -25.59 5.27
CA PHE A 322 6.34 -25.76 5.19
C PHE A 322 6.72 -27.21 4.90
N GLU A 323 6.09 -28.19 5.53
CA GLU A 323 6.36 -29.60 5.30
C GLU A 323 5.99 -30.04 3.88
N SER A 324 4.85 -29.56 3.34
CA SER A 324 4.33 -29.99 2.04
C SER A 324 5.01 -29.32 0.85
N ILE A 325 5.26 -28.03 0.91
CA ILE A 325 5.77 -27.22 -0.22
C ILE A 325 6.96 -26.33 0.13
N GLY A 326 7.46 -26.36 1.36
CA GLY A 326 8.55 -25.50 1.81
C GLY A 326 8.18 -24.02 1.95
N ALA A 327 6.91 -23.71 2.21
CA ALA A 327 6.43 -22.33 2.38
C ALA A 327 7.08 -21.67 3.60
N GLN A 328 7.85 -20.60 3.38
CA GLN A 328 8.60 -19.91 4.44
C GLN A 328 7.75 -18.78 5.05
N LEU A 329 6.84 -19.11 5.96
CA LEU A 329 5.86 -18.19 6.54
C LEU A 329 6.31 -17.46 7.81
N ASP A 330 7.57 -17.69 8.25
CA ASP A 330 8.18 -17.11 9.44
C ASP A 330 9.70 -17.02 9.25
N VAL A 331 10.33 -15.92 9.70
CA VAL A 331 11.78 -15.70 9.53
C VAL A 331 12.58 -16.63 10.45
N ALA A 332 12.22 -16.68 11.73
CA ALA A 332 12.98 -17.41 12.73
C ALA A 332 12.84 -18.93 12.57
N THR A 333 11.63 -19.43 12.28
CA THR A 333 11.31 -20.85 12.21
C THR A 333 11.61 -21.44 10.84
N TYR A 334 11.15 -20.76 9.77
CA TYR A 334 11.18 -21.29 8.41
C TYR A 334 12.18 -20.59 7.50
N GLN A 335 12.97 -19.65 8.03
CA GLN A 335 14.06 -18.96 7.34
C GLN A 335 13.57 -18.14 6.12
N ALA A 336 12.39 -17.51 6.24
CA ALA A 336 11.97 -16.53 5.27
C ALA A 336 13.04 -15.43 5.09
N ARG A 337 13.17 -14.90 3.87
CA ARG A 337 14.16 -13.87 3.58
C ARG A 337 13.94 -12.60 4.38
N ASN A 338 12.68 -12.19 4.52
CA ASN A 338 12.23 -11.07 5.34
C ASN A 338 10.71 -11.20 5.58
N PRO A 339 10.13 -10.46 6.54
CA PRO A 339 8.71 -10.54 6.86
C PRO A 339 7.77 -10.26 5.68
N GLU A 340 8.13 -9.34 4.80
CA GLU A 340 7.25 -8.86 3.74
C GLU A 340 7.00 -9.85 2.59
N ARG A 341 7.87 -10.86 2.46
CA ARG A 341 7.80 -11.84 1.37
C ARG A 341 6.99 -13.07 1.74
N GLY A 342 5.72 -12.85 2.07
CA GLY A 342 4.78 -13.91 2.38
C GLY A 342 4.91 -14.49 3.80
N ALA A 343 5.82 -13.98 4.65
CA ALA A 343 6.01 -14.48 6.00
C ALA A 343 4.95 -13.95 6.96
N VAL A 344 3.68 -14.28 6.71
CA VAL A 344 2.51 -13.71 7.41
C VAL A 344 2.48 -14.04 8.91
N LEU A 345 3.16 -15.08 9.38
CA LEU A 345 3.21 -15.44 10.80
C LEU A 345 3.99 -14.42 11.64
N GLU A 346 4.87 -13.63 11.03
CA GLU A 346 5.58 -12.53 11.69
C GLU A 346 4.62 -11.42 12.16
N PHE A 347 3.48 -11.27 11.50
CA PHE A 347 2.54 -10.18 11.77
C PHE A 347 1.40 -10.56 12.72
N LEU A 348 1.38 -11.79 13.25
CA LEU A 348 0.31 -12.26 14.15
C LEU A 348 0.16 -11.38 15.39
N ASP A 349 1.23 -10.79 15.88
CA ASP A 349 1.25 -9.95 17.07
C ASP A 349 1.38 -8.44 16.76
N THR A 350 1.35 -8.05 15.48
CA THR A 350 1.42 -6.65 15.07
C THR A 350 0.32 -5.83 15.76
N PRO A 351 0.65 -4.67 16.37
CA PRO A 351 -0.33 -3.80 17.00
C PRO A 351 -1.39 -3.30 16.01
N LEU A 352 -2.66 -3.38 16.39
CA LEU A 352 -3.81 -2.96 15.58
C LEU A 352 -4.52 -1.73 16.16
N ASN A 353 -3.97 -1.12 17.23
CA ASN A 353 -4.41 0.14 17.82
C ASN A 353 -3.24 1.01 18.26
N ASN A 354 -3.53 2.18 18.78
CA ASN A 354 -2.53 3.17 19.20
C ASN A 354 -2.00 2.97 20.63
N LYS A 355 -2.13 1.77 21.24
CA LYS A 355 -1.70 1.52 22.63
C LYS A 355 -0.28 2.02 22.91
N LEU A 356 0.69 1.62 22.08
CA LEU A 356 2.10 1.95 22.30
C LEU A 356 2.35 3.47 22.23
N TRP A 357 1.70 4.13 21.29
CA TRP A 357 1.77 5.59 21.18
C TRP A 357 1.10 6.27 22.38
N LEU A 358 -0.08 5.82 22.80
CA LEU A 358 -0.76 6.34 23.99
C LEU A 358 0.12 6.21 25.23
N GLU A 359 0.71 5.05 25.49
CA GLU A 359 1.60 4.82 26.63
C GLU A 359 2.80 5.79 26.62
N LYS A 360 3.44 6.00 25.47
CA LYS A 360 4.52 6.98 25.30
C LYS A 360 4.06 8.40 25.64
N GLU A 361 2.92 8.82 25.14
CA GLU A 361 2.37 10.15 25.38
C GLU A 361 2.01 10.34 26.87
N LEU A 362 1.41 9.32 27.50
CA LEU A 362 1.07 9.36 28.93
C LEU A 362 2.30 9.45 29.82
N ASP A 363 3.38 8.71 29.49
CA ASP A 363 4.66 8.82 30.18
C ASP A 363 5.25 10.22 30.05
N ALA A 364 5.24 10.79 28.86
CA ALA A 364 5.75 12.12 28.60
C ALA A 364 4.93 13.22 29.33
N ILE A 365 3.61 13.07 29.41
CA ILE A 365 2.73 13.97 30.17
C ILE A 365 3.06 13.94 31.66
N LEU A 366 3.24 12.73 32.24
CA LEU A 366 3.60 12.58 33.65
C LEU A 366 5.00 13.13 33.94
N ALA A 367 5.96 12.91 33.06
CA ALA A 367 7.34 13.42 33.19
C ALA A 367 7.45 14.92 32.92
N GLY A 368 6.43 15.56 32.36
CA GLY A 368 6.51 16.97 31.96
C GLY A 368 7.44 17.20 30.76
N THR A 369 7.75 16.14 29.99
CA THR A 369 8.59 16.25 28.80
C THR A 369 7.75 16.61 27.57
N TYR A 370 8.39 17.27 26.59
CA TYR A 370 7.72 17.66 25.35
C TYR A 370 7.80 16.53 24.32
N THR A 371 6.72 16.37 23.58
CA THR A 371 6.64 15.48 22.41
C THR A 371 5.99 16.25 21.24
N ALA A 372 6.04 15.69 20.07
CA ALA A 372 5.45 16.26 18.86
C ALA A 372 3.94 16.51 18.92
N SER A 373 3.24 15.90 19.87
CA SER A 373 1.81 16.12 20.11
C SER A 373 1.48 17.47 20.80
N MET A 374 2.51 18.22 21.24
CA MET A 374 2.29 19.52 21.87
C MET A 374 1.96 20.61 20.84
N PRO A 375 0.94 21.45 21.10
CA PRO A 375 0.75 22.68 20.32
C PRO A 375 1.95 23.63 20.55
N GLU A 376 2.43 24.29 19.48
CA GLU A 376 3.51 25.29 19.57
C GLU A 376 3.18 26.40 20.58
N HIS A 377 1.90 26.70 20.78
CA HIS A 377 1.41 27.74 21.72
C HIS A 377 0.26 27.16 22.58
N PRO A 378 0.56 26.54 23.74
CA PRO A 378 -0.48 26.05 24.63
C PRO A 378 -1.35 27.21 25.15
N ALA A 379 -2.67 26.99 25.22
CA ALA A 379 -3.56 27.96 25.85
C ALA A 379 -3.21 28.15 27.36
N PRO A 380 -3.59 29.30 28.00
CA PRO A 380 -3.41 29.47 29.43
C PRO A 380 -4.13 28.37 30.23
N GLY A 381 -3.46 27.82 31.25
CA GLY A 381 -4.04 26.77 32.09
C GLY A 381 -3.09 25.60 32.35
N ASP A 382 -3.62 24.47 32.83
CA ASP A 382 -2.81 23.27 33.07
C ASP A 382 -2.42 22.63 31.73
N VAL A 383 -1.15 22.75 31.39
CA VAL A 383 -0.56 22.22 30.14
C VAL A 383 -0.70 20.69 30.04
N ARG A 384 -0.61 19.97 31.17
CA ARG A 384 -0.75 18.51 31.17
C ARG A 384 -2.19 18.11 30.86
N LEU A 385 -3.16 18.84 31.38
CA LEU A 385 -4.58 18.61 31.11
C LEU A 385 -4.92 18.88 29.63
N GLN A 386 -4.44 20.01 29.09
CA GLN A 386 -4.64 20.33 27.66
C GLN A 386 -4.03 19.27 26.75
N ARG A 387 -2.83 18.80 27.09
CA ARG A 387 -2.14 17.77 26.33
C ARG A 387 -2.88 16.44 26.40
N LEU A 388 -3.35 16.06 27.58
CA LEU A 388 -4.14 14.84 27.76
C LEU A 388 -5.46 14.88 26.97
N ALA A 389 -6.14 16.02 27.01
CA ALA A 389 -7.34 16.25 26.20
C ALA A 389 -7.07 16.12 24.70
N ARG A 390 -5.94 16.67 24.22
CA ARG A 390 -5.53 16.53 22.81
C ARG A 390 -5.24 15.08 22.43
N VAL A 391 -4.49 14.36 23.25
CA VAL A 391 -4.18 12.92 22.99
C VAL A 391 -5.45 12.08 22.96
N ALA A 392 -6.37 12.30 23.91
CA ALA A 392 -7.64 11.57 23.99
C ALA A 392 -8.65 11.93 22.88
N ASN A 393 -8.47 13.08 22.21
CA ASN A 393 -9.33 13.57 21.13
C ASN A 393 -8.49 13.92 19.89
N TRP A 394 -7.52 13.09 19.55
CA TRP A 394 -6.55 13.38 18.47
C TRP A 394 -7.19 13.69 17.13
N GLU A 395 -8.24 12.97 16.79
CA GLU A 395 -8.97 13.08 15.51
C GLU A 395 -10.01 14.22 15.52
N ASP A 396 -10.28 14.84 16.68
CA ASP A 396 -11.26 15.92 16.79
C ASP A 396 -10.67 17.25 16.30
N ALA A 397 -11.23 17.74 15.20
CA ALA A 397 -10.87 19.05 14.63
C ALA A 397 -11.65 20.23 15.26
N GLY A 398 -12.54 19.96 16.23
CA GLY A 398 -13.40 20.95 16.85
C GLY A 398 -14.62 21.36 15.99
N PRO A 399 -15.54 22.16 16.55
CA PRO A 399 -16.77 22.55 15.87
C PRO A 399 -16.53 23.30 14.55
N GLY A 400 -17.04 22.75 13.46
CA GLY A 400 -16.88 23.31 12.12
C GLY A 400 -15.50 23.05 11.49
N GLY A 401 -14.70 22.19 12.11
CA GLY A 401 -13.48 21.61 11.53
C GLY A 401 -13.71 20.24 10.93
N TYR A 402 -12.72 19.71 10.23
CA TYR A 402 -12.74 18.39 9.57
C TYR A 402 -11.42 17.67 9.82
N TYR A 403 -11.47 16.34 9.91
CA TYR A 403 -10.32 15.47 10.01
C TYR A 403 -10.39 14.38 8.95
N ASP A 404 -9.27 14.15 8.27
CA ASP A 404 -9.08 13.09 7.30
C ASP A 404 -7.84 12.26 7.67
N ASP A 405 -8.05 10.97 7.97
CA ASP A 405 -6.99 9.96 8.06
C ASP A 405 -6.78 9.38 6.67
N LEU A 406 -5.77 9.87 5.95
CA LEU A 406 -5.56 9.55 4.55
C LEU A 406 -5.03 8.12 4.33
N GLY A 407 -4.53 7.47 5.37
CA GLY A 407 -4.19 6.04 5.35
C GLY A 407 -5.39 5.11 5.57
N CYS A 408 -6.58 5.64 5.88
CA CYS A 408 -7.78 4.87 6.18
C CYS A 408 -8.92 5.22 5.21
N ALA A 409 -9.26 4.28 4.33
CA ALA A 409 -10.14 4.53 3.18
C ALA A 409 -11.54 5.07 3.52
N TRP A 410 -12.06 4.79 4.72
CA TRP A 410 -13.37 5.26 5.19
C TRP A 410 -13.29 6.43 6.19
N LYS A 411 -12.09 6.90 6.51
CA LYS A 411 -11.83 8.10 7.31
C LYS A 411 -11.24 9.26 6.50
N GLN A 412 -11.47 9.29 5.19
CA GLN A 412 -10.96 10.29 4.26
C GLN A 412 -12.06 10.78 3.30
N PRO A 413 -13.21 11.27 3.84
CA PRO A 413 -14.38 11.61 3.02
C PRO A 413 -14.13 12.76 2.04
N HIS A 414 -13.12 13.59 2.30
CA HIS A 414 -12.80 14.75 1.47
C HIS A 414 -11.74 14.44 0.40
N LEU A 415 -11.13 13.24 0.43
CA LEU A 415 -10.13 12.86 -0.57
C LEU A 415 -10.77 12.61 -1.94
N VAL A 416 -10.33 13.37 -2.93
CA VAL A 416 -10.75 13.19 -4.33
C VAL A 416 -10.02 12.00 -4.95
N LYS A 417 -10.75 10.93 -5.24
CA LYS A 417 -10.22 9.68 -5.83
C LYS A 417 -10.74 9.50 -7.26
N PRO A 418 -10.09 10.07 -8.27
CA PRO A 418 -10.58 9.94 -9.64
C PRO A 418 -10.49 8.51 -10.16
N LYS A 419 -9.42 7.77 -9.82
CA LYS A 419 -9.17 6.40 -10.28
C LYS A 419 -8.25 5.65 -9.31
N PRO A 420 -8.37 4.30 -9.22
CA PRO A 420 -7.36 3.46 -8.61
C PRO A 420 -6.01 3.55 -9.36
N LEU A 421 -4.90 3.32 -8.65
CA LEU A 421 -3.55 3.40 -9.22
C LEU A 421 -3.33 2.46 -10.42
N TRP A 422 -3.97 1.29 -10.43
CA TRP A 422 -3.85 0.34 -11.53
C TRP A 422 -4.72 0.67 -12.76
N ASP A 423 -5.74 1.55 -12.64
CA ASP A 423 -6.46 2.14 -13.79
C ASP A 423 -5.62 3.22 -14.48
N ASP A 424 -4.80 3.93 -13.67
CA ASP A 424 -3.89 4.98 -14.13
C ASP A 424 -2.70 5.00 -13.16
N LEU A 425 -1.46 4.83 -13.66
CA LEU A 425 -0.24 4.85 -12.83
C LEU A 425 -0.09 6.12 -12.00
N ALA A 426 -0.79 7.18 -12.39
CA ALA A 426 -0.85 8.44 -11.68
C ALA A 426 -2.00 8.50 -10.65
N GLY A 427 -2.81 7.45 -10.50
CA GLY A 427 -3.93 7.42 -9.56
C GLY A 427 -3.51 7.47 -8.09
N VAL A 428 -4.50 7.66 -7.22
CA VAL A 428 -4.32 7.71 -5.76
C VAL A 428 -4.63 6.34 -5.14
N THR A 429 -3.73 5.86 -4.32
CA THR A 429 -3.85 4.57 -3.61
C THR A 429 -3.87 4.77 -2.10
N THR A 430 -4.78 4.09 -1.42
CA THR A 430 -4.92 4.06 0.04
C THR A 430 -5.35 2.66 0.51
N PRO A 431 -4.84 2.14 1.62
CA PRO A 431 -3.67 2.60 2.34
C PRO A 431 -2.38 2.28 1.57
N ARG A 432 -1.33 3.01 1.90
CA ARG A 432 0.02 2.71 1.41
C ARG A 432 0.89 2.36 2.61
N GLU A 433 0.67 1.18 3.17
CA GLU A 433 1.47 0.64 4.25
C GLU A 433 2.90 0.33 3.78
N ASP A 434 3.87 0.69 4.59
CA ASP A 434 5.25 0.27 4.41
C ASP A 434 5.84 -0.14 5.75
N HIS A 435 6.08 -1.43 5.94
CA HIS A 435 6.68 -1.97 7.17
C HIS A 435 8.07 -1.39 7.47
N THR A 436 8.75 -0.79 6.48
CA THR A 436 10.00 -0.07 6.74
C THR A 436 9.80 1.26 7.47
N LEU A 437 8.56 1.75 7.58
CA LEU A 437 8.20 2.91 8.38
C LEU A 437 8.02 2.54 9.86
N ASP A 438 7.80 1.26 10.16
CA ASP A 438 7.78 0.73 11.52
C ASP A 438 9.23 0.56 12.00
N ASN A 439 9.79 1.63 12.51
CA ASN A 439 11.16 1.69 13.04
C ASN A 439 11.27 1.19 14.50
N GLY A 440 10.22 0.51 15.01
CA GLY A 440 10.12 0.07 16.40
C GLY A 440 9.77 1.19 17.38
N GLU A 441 9.59 2.42 16.93
CA GLU A 441 9.13 3.52 17.75
C GLU A 441 7.60 3.46 17.93
N PRO A 442 7.09 3.85 19.11
CA PRO A 442 5.64 3.86 19.38
C PRO A 442 4.96 5.05 18.67
N ASN A 443 4.73 4.90 17.38
CA ASN A 443 4.03 5.86 16.53
C ASN A 443 2.51 5.59 16.49
N ARG A 444 1.72 6.62 16.17
CA ARG A 444 0.31 6.41 15.82
C ARG A 444 0.19 5.55 14.57
N LEU A 445 -0.86 4.72 14.49
CA LEU A 445 -1.10 3.90 13.31
C LEU A 445 -1.32 4.77 12.06
N SER A 446 -2.01 5.90 12.19
CA SER A 446 -2.17 6.88 11.11
C SER A 446 -0.85 7.50 10.59
N TRP A 447 0.26 7.29 11.30
CA TRP A 447 1.59 7.72 10.88
C TRP A 447 2.41 6.60 10.23
N LEU A 448 1.86 5.40 10.13
CA LEU A 448 2.51 4.24 9.51
C LEU A 448 1.94 3.93 8.12
N ASP A 449 0.84 4.58 7.75
CA ASP A 449 0.23 4.48 6.44
C ASP A 449 -0.26 5.84 5.93
N LEU A 450 -0.61 5.91 4.66
CA LEU A 450 -0.83 7.16 3.97
C LEU A 450 -1.66 6.97 2.69
N SER A 451 -2.10 8.06 2.09
CA SER A 451 -2.45 8.09 0.66
C SER A 451 -1.25 8.51 -0.18
N GLU A 452 -1.03 7.80 -1.28
CA GLU A 452 0.04 8.07 -2.23
C GLU A 452 -0.55 8.45 -3.60
N ALA A 453 -0.10 9.57 -4.15
CA ALA A 453 -0.30 9.92 -5.55
C ALA A 453 1.07 9.94 -6.25
N LEU A 454 1.19 9.21 -7.38
CA LEU A 454 2.46 9.07 -8.07
C LEU A 454 2.66 10.12 -9.16
N TYR A 455 3.92 10.43 -9.42
CA TYR A 455 4.40 11.28 -10.51
C TYR A 455 3.74 12.67 -10.53
N GLN A 456 3.00 13.00 -11.56
CA GLN A 456 2.38 14.32 -11.77
C GLN A 456 0.94 14.41 -11.25
N THR A 457 0.38 13.31 -10.76
CA THR A 457 -0.97 13.33 -10.18
C THR A 457 -0.94 14.11 -8.87
N PRO A 458 -1.77 15.14 -8.70
CA PRO A 458 -1.91 15.81 -7.43
C PRO A 458 -2.68 14.93 -6.45
N LEU A 459 -2.43 15.13 -5.16
CA LEU A 459 -3.32 14.66 -4.11
C LEU A 459 -4.25 15.83 -3.76
N VAL A 460 -5.56 15.60 -3.77
CA VAL A 460 -6.56 16.66 -3.62
C VAL A 460 -7.56 16.31 -2.53
N LEU A 461 -7.80 17.27 -1.63
CA LEU A 461 -8.92 17.25 -0.68
C LEU A 461 -9.89 18.38 -1.02
N ARG A 462 -11.21 18.10 -0.93
CA ARG A 462 -12.26 19.09 -1.14
C ARG A 462 -13.20 19.13 0.05
N TYR A 463 -13.40 20.34 0.56
CA TYR A 463 -14.30 20.66 1.68
C TYR A 463 -15.40 21.56 1.18
N ASP A 464 -16.65 21.17 1.39
CA ASP A 464 -17.85 21.93 1.04
C ASP A 464 -18.57 22.40 2.32
N GLY A 465 -19.35 23.48 2.22
CA GLY A 465 -20.17 23.99 3.32
C GLY A 465 -19.40 24.70 4.44
N LEU A 466 -18.22 25.26 4.09
CA LEU A 466 -17.43 26.07 5.01
C LEU A 466 -18.14 27.38 5.36
N ASP A 467 -17.88 27.91 6.55
CA ASP A 467 -18.31 29.25 6.97
C ASP A 467 -17.44 30.32 6.27
N PRO A 468 -18.01 31.15 5.38
CA PRO A 468 -17.24 32.14 4.63
C PRO A 468 -16.60 33.24 5.50
N ASP A 469 -17.14 33.46 6.68
CA ASP A 469 -16.67 34.50 7.60
C ASP A 469 -15.60 33.98 8.60
N ALA A 470 -15.44 32.65 8.70
CA ALA A 470 -14.49 32.03 9.61
C ALA A 470 -13.04 32.12 9.11
N ILE A 471 -12.11 31.98 10.04
CA ILE A 471 -10.70 31.78 9.76
C ILE A 471 -10.42 30.28 9.87
N TYR A 472 -9.70 29.77 8.87
CA TYR A 472 -9.29 28.37 8.85
C TYR A 472 -7.76 28.23 8.88
N ARG A 473 -7.31 27.12 9.47
CA ARG A 473 -5.94 26.63 9.41
C ARG A 473 -5.95 25.19 8.91
N VAL A 474 -4.99 24.82 8.11
CA VAL A 474 -4.75 23.43 7.74
C VAL A 474 -3.58 22.90 8.57
N ARG A 475 -3.78 21.73 9.19
CA ARG A 475 -2.74 20.96 9.87
C ARG A 475 -2.50 19.68 9.07
N VAL A 476 -1.25 19.34 8.79
CA VAL A 476 -0.88 18.21 7.92
C VAL A 476 0.19 17.37 8.59
N THR A 477 0.02 16.05 8.60
CA THR A 477 1.08 15.10 8.90
C THR A 477 1.67 14.61 7.59
N TYR A 478 2.87 15.11 7.27
CA TYR A 478 3.63 14.65 6.12
C TYR A 478 4.39 13.39 6.47
N LEU A 479 4.25 12.38 5.62
CA LEU A 479 5.02 11.15 5.66
C LEU A 479 5.55 10.82 4.28
N GLY A 480 6.56 9.98 4.21
CA GLY A 480 7.03 9.49 2.94
C GLY A 480 8.22 8.56 3.06
N ARG A 481 8.14 7.46 2.36
CA ARG A 481 9.24 6.53 2.16
C ARG A 481 10.28 7.08 1.19
N TYR A 482 9.83 7.83 0.21
CA TYR A 482 10.68 8.31 -0.89
C TYR A 482 10.99 9.78 -0.72
N LYS A 483 12.22 10.16 -1.06
CA LYS A 483 12.57 11.58 -1.18
C LYS A 483 11.63 12.25 -2.18
N ALA A 484 10.79 13.14 -1.70
CA ALA A 484 9.89 13.92 -2.50
C ALA A 484 9.70 15.29 -1.85
N THR A 485 9.57 16.33 -2.65
CA THR A 485 9.12 17.62 -2.17
C THR A 485 7.79 17.95 -2.82
N VAL A 486 6.88 18.48 -2.02
CA VAL A 486 5.53 18.86 -2.43
C VAL A 486 5.26 20.29 -2.04
N ARG A 487 4.39 20.97 -2.78
CA ARG A 487 3.82 22.25 -2.39
C ARG A 487 2.32 22.11 -2.15
N LEU A 488 1.77 22.94 -1.27
CA LEU A 488 0.34 22.98 -0.98
C LEU A 488 -0.27 24.27 -1.50
N VAL A 489 -1.32 24.13 -2.30
CA VAL A 489 -2.06 25.25 -2.91
C VAL A 489 -3.54 25.12 -2.56
N ALA A 490 -4.21 26.22 -2.27
CA ALA A 490 -5.66 26.31 -2.14
C ALA A 490 -6.27 26.90 -3.42
N ASP A 491 -7.34 26.26 -3.94
CA ASP A 491 -8.15 26.67 -5.11
C ASP A 491 -7.33 27.06 -6.34
N ASP A 492 -6.22 26.36 -6.58
CA ASP A 492 -5.26 26.65 -7.67
C ASP A 492 -4.67 28.07 -7.69
N ALA A 493 -5.00 28.90 -6.70
CA ALA A 493 -4.69 30.33 -6.71
C ALA A 493 -3.81 30.77 -5.52
N TYR A 494 -3.89 30.10 -4.37
CA TYR A 494 -3.27 30.57 -3.15
C TYR A 494 -2.24 29.55 -2.64
N GLU A 495 -0.96 29.88 -2.71
CA GLU A 495 0.07 29.04 -2.13
C GLU A 495 -0.01 29.10 -0.60
N ILE A 496 -0.21 27.95 0.04
CA ILE A 496 -0.21 27.80 1.50
C ILE A 496 1.22 27.58 1.98
N HIS A 497 1.97 26.71 1.30
CA HIS A 497 3.42 26.58 1.49
C HIS A 497 4.08 26.15 0.17
N GLY A 498 5.33 26.59 -0.02
CA GLY A 498 6.20 26.20 -1.13
C GLY A 498 6.71 24.77 -1.01
N ALA A 499 7.83 24.48 -1.65
CA ALA A 499 8.38 23.13 -1.64
C ALA A 499 8.77 22.67 -0.23
N TYR A 500 8.14 21.60 0.25
CA TYR A 500 8.40 20.93 1.51
C TYR A 500 8.64 19.44 1.28
N GLY A 501 9.68 18.90 1.90
CA GLY A 501 10.00 17.49 1.81
C GLY A 501 10.28 16.89 3.18
N HIS A 502 9.79 15.67 3.39
CA HIS A 502 10.05 14.88 4.57
C HIS A 502 10.29 13.42 4.17
N THR A 503 11.36 12.80 4.67
CA THR A 503 11.60 11.37 4.50
C THR A 503 11.93 10.74 5.85
N LEU A 504 11.52 9.49 6.03
CA LEU A 504 11.81 8.71 7.23
C LEU A 504 13.26 8.20 7.31
N ASP A 505 14.01 8.34 6.23
CA ASP A 505 15.47 8.01 6.19
C ASP A 505 16.35 9.01 6.94
N GLY A 506 15.78 9.87 7.80
CA GLY A 506 16.52 10.82 8.65
C GLY A 506 16.94 12.10 7.97
N VAL A 507 16.70 12.27 6.67
CA VAL A 507 17.00 13.51 5.96
C VAL A 507 15.84 14.48 6.10
N ARG A 508 16.06 15.55 6.87
CA ARG A 508 15.09 16.65 6.99
C ARG A 508 15.30 17.65 5.86
N TYR A 509 14.23 17.96 5.16
CA TYR A 509 14.14 19.15 4.34
C TYR A 509 13.31 20.17 5.12
N THR A 510 13.91 21.21 5.67
CA THR A 510 13.17 22.33 6.23
C THR A 510 12.97 23.40 5.17
N ILE A 511 11.77 23.99 5.13
CA ILE A 511 11.57 25.23 4.41
C ILE A 511 11.98 26.35 5.37
N ASP A 512 12.92 27.18 4.95
CA ASP A 512 13.09 28.48 5.57
C ASP A 512 11.82 29.29 5.26
N ARG A 513 11.05 29.59 6.30
CA ARG A 513 9.76 30.29 6.21
C ARG A 513 9.89 31.70 5.57
N ASP A 514 11.08 32.29 5.63
CA ASP A 514 11.32 33.67 5.14
C ASP A 514 11.84 33.69 3.70
N SER A 515 12.48 32.62 3.22
CA SER A 515 13.10 32.58 1.89
C SER A 515 12.47 31.58 0.93
N ALA A 516 11.55 30.72 1.39
CA ALA A 516 11.02 29.55 0.67
C ALA A 516 12.10 28.60 0.12
N ALA A 517 13.33 28.67 0.66
CA ALA A 517 14.44 27.83 0.25
C ALA A 517 14.38 26.49 0.98
N VAL A 518 14.65 25.40 0.26
CA VAL A 518 14.82 24.07 0.85
C VAL A 518 16.19 24.04 1.51
N VAL A 519 16.22 23.90 2.84
CA VAL A 519 17.44 23.71 3.61
C VAL A 519 17.58 22.23 3.96
N GLU A 520 18.59 21.58 3.41
CA GLU A 520 18.96 20.20 3.73
C GLU A 520 19.67 20.20 5.09
N THR A 521 19.12 19.50 6.10
CA THR A 521 19.79 19.31 7.38
C THR A 521 20.52 17.96 7.40
N ALA A 522 21.70 17.94 8.02
CA ALA A 522 22.70 16.86 7.94
C ALA A 522 22.18 15.46 8.30
N GLU A 523 22.76 14.46 7.65
CA GLU A 523 22.41 13.03 7.68
C GLU A 523 22.70 12.29 9.00
N ASP A 524 23.28 12.91 10.02
CA ASP A 524 23.81 12.23 11.23
C ASP A 524 22.96 12.43 12.51
N GLY A 525 21.69 12.80 12.40
CA GLY A 525 20.80 12.97 13.57
C GLY A 525 19.86 11.78 13.77
N PRO A 526 19.26 11.65 14.98
CA PRO A 526 18.18 10.67 15.20
C PRO A 526 17.04 10.94 14.22
N ALA A 527 16.30 9.87 13.83
CA ALA A 527 15.13 9.99 12.96
C ALA A 527 14.23 11.13 13.45
N PRO A 528 13.74 12.00 12.56
CA PRO A 528 12.93 13.13 12.96
C PRO A 528 11.63 12.63 13.59
N GLU A 529 11.26 13.24 14.70
CA GLU A 529 9.96 13.01 15.32
C GLU A 529 8.86 13.47 14.35
N ILE A 530 7.88 12.60 14.08
CA ILE A 530 6.74 12.94 13.21
C ILE A 530 5.91 14.00 13.91
N THR A 531 5.80 15.18 13.31
CA THR A 531 5.08 16.33 13.88
C THR A 531 4.11 16.90 12.84
N PRO A 532 2.81 17.01 13.17
CA PRO A 532 1.87 17.72 12.32
C PRO A 532 2.24 19.20 12.21
N LEU A 533 2.22 19.75 10.99
CA LEU A 533 2.54 21.15 10.70
C LEU A 533 1.25 21.94 10.45
N GLU A 534 1.16 23.15 10.98
CA GLU A 534 0.00 24.03 10.79
C GLU A 534 0.32 25.22 9.92
N PHE A 535 -0.60 25.52 8.98
CA PHE A 535 -0.50 26.65 8.08
C PHE A 535 -1.82 27.45 8.05
N PRO A 536 -1.79 28.79 7.91
CA PRO A 536 -2.99 29.58 7.74
C PRO A 536 -3.59 29.32 6.35
N VAL A 537 -4.91 29.18 6.27
CA VAL A 537 -5.63 29.18 4.99
C VAL A 537 -6.04 30.63 4.65
N PRO A 538 -5.71 31.16 3.47
CA PRO A 538 -6.12 32.50 3.06
C PRO A 538 -7.65 32.64 3.06
N ARG A 539 -8.20 33.66 3.73
CA ARG A 539 -9.66 33.90 3.77
C ARG A 539 -10.32 33.97 2.40
N ALA A 540 -9.57 34.38 1.38
CA ALA A 540 -10.07 34.45 0.02
C ALA A 540 -10.44 33.08 -0.58
N ALA A 541 -9.75 32.02 -0.12
CA ALA A 541 -9.97 30.66 -0.59
C ALA A 541 -11.23 29.99 0.01
N THR A 542 -11.81 30.53 1.07
CA THR A 542 -13.01 29.95 1.73
C THR A 542 -14.27 30.80 1.59
N ARG A 543 -14.21 31.91 0.85
CA ARG A 543 -15.30 32.89 0.76
C ARG A 543 -16.58 32.38 0.11
N ASP A 544 -16.50 31.43 -0.78
CA ASP A 544 -17.63 30.80 -1.46
C ASP A 544 -18.18 29.58 -0.71
N GLY A 545 -17.59 29.26 0.46
CA GLY A 545 -17.96 28.12 1.28
C GLY A 545 -17.36 26.79 0.81
N VAL A 546 -16.43 26.82 -0.15
CA VAL A 546 -15.70 25.65 -0.66
C VAL A 546 -14.21 25.88 -0.52
N LEU A 547 -13.46 24.83 -0.28
CA LEU A 547 -11.99 24.84 -0.27
C LEU A 547 -11.47 23.58 -0.94
N GLU A 548 -10.62 23.74 -1.95
CA GLU A 548 -9.85 22.66 -2.52
C GLU A 548 -8.39 22.81 -2.10
N LEU A 549 -7.87 21.81 -1.37
CA LEU A 549 -6.47 21.72 -1.02
C LEU A 549 -5.77 20.75 -1.97
N ARG A 550 -4.76 21.24 -2.69
CA ARG A 550 -4.03 20.47 -3.67
C ARG A 550 -2.53 20.41 -3.36
N TRP A 551 -2.03 19.20 -3.22
CA TRP A 551 -0.60 18.92 -3.10
C TRP A 551 -0.04 18.54 -4.46
N ASP A 552 0.88 19.36 -4.96
CA ASP A 552 1.62 19.10 -6.19
C ASP A 552 3.02 18.60 -5.87
N ARG A 553 3.46 17.58 -6.60
CA ARG A 553 4.84 17.13 -6.55
C ARG A 553 5.76 18.18 -7.18
N VAL A 554 6.79 18.62 -6.43
CA VAL A 554 7.87 19.48 -6.93
C VAL A 554 9.04 18.63 -7.40
N THR A 555 9.51 17.69 -6.55
CA THR A 555 10.56 16.73 -6.89
C THR A 555 10.23 15.34 -6.37
N GLY A 556 10.98 14.32 -6.80
CA GLY A 556 10.86 12.96 -6.31
C GLY A 556 9.75 12.16 -6.98
N ARG A 557 9.26 11.10 -6.28
CA ARG A 557 8.38 10.10 -6.87
C ARG A 557 6.91 10.54 -6.94
N GLY A 558 6.43 11.21 -5.92
CA GLY A 558 5.01 11.56 -5.82
C GLY A 558 4.69 12.29 -4.52
N THR A 559 3.41 12.34 -4.18
CA THR A 559 2.88 12.97 -2.96
C THR A 559 2.46 11.89 -1.98
N GLN A 560 2.84 12.02 -0.70
CA GLN A 560 2.53 11.06 0.36
C GLN A 560 2.12 11.83 1.61
N ILE A 561 0.86 11.64 2.06
CA ILE A 561 0.28 12.37 3.19
C ILE A 561 -0.51 11.40 4.07
N ALA A 562 -0.32 11.49 5.38
CA ALA A 562 -0.96 10.63 6.37
C ALA A 562 -2.26 11.21 6.93
N GLU A 563 -2.21 12.44 7.46
CA GLU A 563 -3.38 13.04 8.12
C GLU A 563 -3.54 14.51 7.72
N VAL A 564 -4.77 14.97 7.65
CA VAL A 564 -5.11 16.39 7.44
C VAL A 564 -6.24 16.81 8.38
N TRP A 565 -6.07 17.94 9.03
CA TRP A 565 -7.14 18.64 9.75
C TRP A 565 -7.38 19.98 9.07
N LEU A 566 -8.63 20.31 8.83
CA LEU A 566 -9.07 21.66 8.56
C LEU A 566 -9.68 22.20 9.87
N LEU A 567 -8.98 23.14 10.50
CA LEU A 567 -9.34 23.68 11.81
C LEU A 567 -10.05 25.02 11.63
N LYS A 568 -11.27 25.15 12.17
CA LYS A 568 -11.93 26.44 12.29
C LYS A 568 -11.40 27.17 13.54
N VAL A 569 -10.78 28.32 13.34
CA VAL A 569 -10.27 29.15 14.44
C VAL A 569 -11.43 29.93 15.05
N SER A 570 -11.63 29.78 16.36
CA SER A 570 -12.56 30.63 17.12
C SER A 570 -11.96 32.03 17.23
N ASP A 571 -12.76 33.07 17.02
CA ASP A 571 -12.37 34.46 17.25
C ASP A 571 -12.00 34.72 18.71
#